data_9c5a8a2990af3049ad5cdced8e6f6355
#
_entry.id   9c5a8a2990af3049ad5cdced8e6f6355
#
_cell.length_a   1.000
_cell.length_b   1.000
_cell.length_c   1.000
_cell.angle_alpha   90.00
_cell.angle_beta   90.00
_cell.angle_gamma   90.00
#
_symmetry.space_group_name_H-M   'P 1'
#
loop_
_entity.id
_entity.type
_entity.pdbx_description
1 polymer ?
#
loop_
_entity_poly.entity_id
_entity_poly.type
_entity_poly.pdbx_seq_one_letter_code
_entity_poly.pdbx_strand_id
1 'polypeptide(L)'
;MLDGDRLIRGKYGKAASREAVVRNTEGAFSAARALKPDFMLFQEVDEKSQRARGVNQLEAAREAFRDYSSVYAENFHTAYLLYPLNDPHGKTRAGIVTLFSKQAEKSVRYSYPVSGGFAKYFDLDRCFSATYFPVSNSEKRLVLVNQHMS
;
A
#
# COMPACT_ATOMS: atom_id res chain seq x y z
N MET A 1 -2.12 3.81 6.29
CA MET A 1 -1.97 5.11 6.99
C MET A 1 -2.25 4.91 8.46
N LEU A 2 -1.22 4.64 9.20
CA LEU A 2 -1.26 4.49 10.65
C LEU A 2 -1.19 5.88 11.29
N ASP A 3 -1.58 5.96 12.56
CA ASP A 3 -1.49 7.17 13.37
C ASP A 3 -0.03 7.69 13.38
N GLY A 4 0.25 8.70 12.56
CA GLY A 4 1.60 9.18 12.29
C GLY A 4 2.38 9.59 13.55
N ASP A 5 1.72 10.17 14.54
CA ASP A 5 2.37 10.61 15.78
C ASP A 5 2.89 9.45 16.63
N ARG A 6 2.24 8.27 16.58
CA ARG A 6 2.69 7.10 17.32
C ARG A 6 3.84 6.37 16.62
N LEU A 7 3.86 6.38 15.29
CA LEU A 7 4.89 5.73 14.48
C LEU A 7 6.19 6.54 14.43
N ILE A 8 6.11 7.87 14.30
CA ILE A 8 7.29 8.76 14.24
C ILE A 8 8.16 8.62 15.50
N ARG A 9 7.56 8.27 16.64
CA ARG A 9 8.31 8.07 17.89
C ARG A 9 8.96 6.69 18.02
N GLY A 10 8.77 5.77 17.06
CA GLY A 10 9.37 4.42 17.05
C GLY A 10 9.00 3.54 18.26
N LYS A 11 8.02 3.98 19.06
CA LYS A 11 7.68 3.36 20.34
C LYS A 11 6.56 2.33 20.25
N TYR A 12 5.73 2.41 19.22
CA TYR A 12 4.57 1.54 19.05
C TYR A 12 4.52 0.96 17.63
N GLY A 13 4.28 -0.33 17.53
CA GLY A 13 4.15 -1.04 16.26
C GLY A 13 2.72 -1.15 15.73
N LYS A 14 1.73 -0.70 16.52
CA LYS A 14 0.32 -0.77 16.17
C LYS A 14 -0.36 0.58 16.32
N ALA A 15 -1.41 0.80 15.54
CA ALA A 15 -2.28 1.96 15.68
C ALA A 15 -2.93 2.02 17.08
N ALA A 16 -3.31 3.21 17.51
CA ALA A 16 -3.92 3.44 18.81
C ALA A 16 -5.21 2.62 18.99
N SER A 17 -6.09 2.67 17.99
CA SER A 17 -7.33 1.90 17.98
C SER A 17 -7.78 1.60 16.55
N ARG A 18 -8.77 0.71 16.41
CA ARG A 18 -9.40 0.41 15.12
C ARG A 18 -10.10 1.65 14.53
N GLU A 19 -10.79 2.40 15.37
CA GLU A 19 -11.53 3.63 15.02
C GLU A 19 -10.56 4.71 14.52
N ALA A 20 -9.36 4.82 15.11
CA ALA A 20 -8.31 5.73 14.64
C ALA A 20 -7.84 5.35 13.23
N VAL A 21 -7.62 4.05 12.94
CA VAL A 21 -7.24 3.58 11.61
C VAL A 21 -8.34 3.90 10.59
N VAL A 22 -9.59 3.57 10.90
CA VAL A 22 -10.73 3.84 10.00
C VAL A 22 -10.81 5.34 9.70
N ARG A 23 -10.88 6.19 10.73
CA ARG A 23 -10.97 7.64 10.58
C ARG A 23 -9.84 8.23 9.74
N ASN A 24 -8.59 7.80 9.99
CA ASN A 24 -7.42 8.31 9.27
C ASN A 24 -7.42 7.83 7.81
N THR A 25 -7.82 6.59 7.56
CA THR A 25 -7.96 6.02 6.21
C THR A 25 -9.03 6.75 5.42
N GLU A 26 -10.22 6.92 5.99
CA GLU A 26 -11.33 7.67 5.36
C GLU A 26 -10.97 9.13 5.11
N GLY A 27 -10.31 9.78 6.06
CA GLY A 27 -9.84 11.16 5.92
C GLY A 27 -8.86 11.33 4.75
N ALA A 28 -7.91 10.40 4.62
CA ALA A 28 -6.96 10.42 3.51
C ALA A 28 -7.63 10.18 2.15
N PHE A 29 -8.56 9.20 2.09
CA PHE A 29 -9.29 8.93 0.86
C PHE A 29 -10.22 10.08 0.48
N SER A 30 -10.88 10.70 1.44
CA SER A 30 -11.71 11.88 1.21
C SER A 30 -10.88 13.05 0.66
N ALA A 31 -9.72 13.32 1.24
CA ALA A 31 -8.81 14.36 0.76
C ALA A 31 -8.30 14.07 -0.66
N ALA A 32 -7.91 12.84 -0.94
CA ALA A 32 -7.48 12.44 -2.28
C ALA A 32 -8.62 12.56 -3.31
N ARG A 33 -9.83 12.12 -2.95
CA ARG A 33 -11.00 12.18 -3.82
C ARG A 33 -11.43 13.62 -4.16
N ALA A 34 -11.27 14.55 -3.22
CA ALA A 34 -11.60 15.96 -3.42
C ALA A 34 -10.78 16.61 -4.55
N LEU A 35 -9.56 16.10 -4.81
CA LEU A 35 -8.69 16.56 -5.88
C LEU A 35 -9.10 16.03 -7.27
N LYS A 36 -10.00 15.05 -7.35
CA LYS A 36 -10.43 14.37 -8.58
C LYS A 36 -9.26 13.97 -9.51
N PRO A 37 -8.21 13.32 -9.00
CA PRO A 37 -7.03 13.02 -9.79
C PRO A 37 -7.31 11.88 -10.77
N ASP A 38 -6.61 11.88 -11.92
CA ASP A 38 -6.65 10.76 -12.84
C ASP A 38 -5.93 9.51 -12.31
N PHE A 39 -4.94 9.72 -11.46
CA PHE A 39 -4.10 8.67 -10.88
C PHE A 39 -3.85 8.92 -9.39
N MET A 40 -3.89 7.85 -8.59
CA MET A 40 -3.56 7.86 -7.17
C MET A 40 -2.65 6.68 -6.85
N LEU A 41 -1.59 6.93 -6.10
CA LEU A 41 -0.64 5.91 -5.65
C LEU A 41 -0.64 5.90 -4.12
N PHE A 42 -1.09 4.80 -3.55
CA PHE A 42 -1.05 4.57 -2.11
C PHE A 42 -0.01 3.51 -1.77
N GLN A 43 0.70 3.72 -0.69
CA GLN A 43 1.70 2.82 -0.14
C GLN A 43 1.31 2.41 1.27
N GLU A 44 1.89 1.30 1.74
CA GLU A 44 1.57 0.73 3.07
C GLU A 44 0.08 0.50 3.29
N VAL A 45 -0.61 0.01 2.27
CA VAL A 45 -2.03 -0.30 2.35
C VAL A 45 -2.19 -1.70 2.97
N ASP A 46 -2.67 -1.74 4.19
CA ASP A 46 -2.87 -2.99 4.93
C ASP A 46 -4.11 -3.75 4.44
N GLU A 47 -3.92 -5.04 4.11
CA GLU A 47 -5.02 -5.96 3.79
C GLU A 47 -5.45 -6.76 5.04
N LYS A 48 -4.47 -7.38 5.71
CA LYS A 48 -4.68 -8.15 6.94
C LYS A 48 -3.50 -7.95 7.86
N SER A 49 -3.57 -6.91 8.69
CA SER A 49 -2.45 -6.55 9.56
C SER A 49 -2.88 -6.28 10.98
N GLN A 50 -2.15 -6.85 11.92
CA GLN A 50 -2.37 -6.57 13.34
C GLN A 50 -2.01 -5.11 13.67
N ARG A 51 -1.01 -4.55 12.99
CA ARG A 51 -0.62 -3.13 13.14
C ARG A 51 -1.77 -2.18 12.80
N ALA A 52 -2.61 -2.53 11.83
CA ALA A 52 -3.81 -1.78 11.44
C ALA A 52 -5.08 -2.23 12.19
N ARG A 53 -4.94 -2.94 13.34
CA ARG A 53 -6.07 -3.44 14.14
C ARG A 53 -7.09 -4.24 13.32
N GLY A 54 -6.62 -4.97 12.30
CA GLY A 54 -7.45 -5.79 11.43
C GLY A 54 -8.33 -5.01 10.45
N VAL A 55 -8.10 -3.71 10.28
CA VAL A 55 -8.78 -2.93 9.24
C VAL A 55 -8.23 -3.31 7.88
N ASN A 56 -9.11 -3.66 6.94
CA ASN A 56 -8.75 -3.91 5.56
C ASN A 56 -8.78 -2.59 4.77
N GLN A 57 -7.62 -1.92 4.69
CA GLN A 57 -7.50 -0.64 3.98
C GLN A 57 -7.58 -0.81 2.46
N LEU A 58 -7.21 -1.98 1.92
CA LEU A 58 -7.34 -2.28 0.51
C LEU A 58 -8.81 -2.31 0.08
N GLU A 59 -9.65 -2.97 0.86
CA GLU A 59 -11.08 -3.02 0.61
C GLU A 59 -11.73 -1.64 0.76
N ALA A 60 -11.33 -0.90 1.80
CA ALA A 60 -11.78 0.47 2.01
C ALA A 60 -11.40 1.39 0.83
N ALA A 61 -10.19 1.21 0.25
CA ALA A 61 -9.77 1.96 -0.94
C ALA A 61 -10.66 1.63 -2.15
N ARG A 62 -10.91 0.34 -2.40
CA ARG A 62 -11.77 -0.11 -3.50
C ARG A 62 -13.20 0.41 -3.38
N GLU A 63 -13.73 0.42 -2.17
CA GLU A 63 -15.07 0.95 -1.91
C GLU A 63 -15.12 2.48 -2.07
N ALA A 64 -14.13 3.21 -1.52
CA ALA A 64 -14.08 4.66 -1.63
C ALA A 64 -13.88 5.14 -3.07
N PHE A 65 -13.23 4.35 -3.92
CA PHE A 65 -12.88 4.67 -5.31
C PHE A 65 -13.44 3.65 -6.30
N ARG A 66 -14.69 3.21 -6.10
CA ARG A 66 -15.35 2.20 -6.94
C ARG A 66 -15.49 2.60 -8.42
N ASP A 67 -15.39 3.89 -8.72
CA ASP A 67 -15.39 4.48 -10.05
C ASP A 67 -13.97 4.50 -10.70
N TYR A 68 -12.93 4.06 -9.97
CA TYR A 68 -11.57 3.89 -10.45
C TYR A 68 -11.23 2.41 -10.61
N SER A 69 -10.42 2.11 -11.61
CA SER A 69 -9.73 0.81 -11.67
C SER A 69 -8.63 0.75 -10.62
N SER A 70 -8.38 -0.43 -10.07
CA SER A 70 -7.37 -0.62 -9.03
C SER A 70 -6.40 -1.75 -9.37
N VAL A 71 -5.11 -1.52 -9.11
CA VAL A 71 -4.07 -2.54 -9.15
C VAL A 71 -3.42 -2.60 -7.77
N TYR A 72 -3.35 -3.79 -7.20
CA TYR A 72 -2.69 -4.05 -5.92
C TYR A 72 -1.46 -4.93 -6.15
N ALA A 73 -0.34 -4.56 -5.54
CA ALA A 73 0.86 -5.38 -5.48
C ALA A 73 1.30 -5.53 -4.03
N GLU A 74 1.23 -6.76 -3.52
CA GLU A 74 1.74 -7.09 -2.19
C GLU A 74 3.26 -6.93 -2.19
N ASN A 75 3.78 -6.15 -1.24
CA ASN A 75 5.21 -5.89 -1.07
C ASN A 75 5.69 -6.11 0.36
N PHE A 76 4.78 -6.52 1.25
CA PHE A 76 5.09 -6.81 2.64
C PHE A 76 4.20 -7.94 3.15
N HIS A 77 4.83 -9.08 3.41
CA HIS A 77 4.15 -10.23 4.02
C HIS A 77 5.03 -10.83 5.10
N THR A 78 4.60 -10.78 6.34
CA THR A 78 5.28 -11.45 7.45
C THR A 78 4.31 -12.21 8.31
N ALA A 79 4.73 -13.44 8.70
CA ALA A 79 3.96 -14.26 9.63
C ALA A 79 3.91 -13.60 11.03
N TYR A 80 5.01 -12.96 11.44
CA TYR A 80 5.09 -12.22 12.69
C TYR A 80 6.33 -11.32 12.72
N LEU A 81 6.13 -10.00 12.87
CA LEU A 81 7.20 -9.03 13.05
C LEU A 81 7.29 -8.63 14.53
N LEU A 82 8.37 -9.04 15.18
CA LEU A 82 8.63 -8.83 16.62
C LEU A 82 8.96 -7.37 16.99
N TYR A 83 9.24 -6.53 16.02
CA TYR A 83 9.64 -5.13 16.26
C TYR A 83 8.44 -4.18 16.21
N PRO A 84 8.41 -3.13 17.06
CA PRO A 84 9.24 -2.94 18.25
C PRO A 84 8.86 -3.92 19.37
N LEU A 85 9.84 -4.31 20.21
CA LEU A 85 9.67 -5.40 21.21
C LEU A 85 8.55 -5.15 22.23
N ASN A 86 8.26 -3.89 22.54
CA ASN A 86 7.24 -3.49 23.53
C ASN A 86 5.82 -3.45 22.94
N ASP A 87 5.66 -3.35 21.60
CA ASP A 87 4.36 -3.41 20.91
C ASP A 87 4.58 -3.89 19.46
N PRO A 88 4.84 -5.18 19.25
CA PRO A 88 5.25 -5.71 17.96
C PRO A 88 4.17 -5.53 16.90
N HIS A 89 4.59 -5.26 15.65
CA HIS A 89 3.69 -5.17 14.50
C HIS A 89 2.85 -6.43 14.31
N GLY A 90 3.38 -7.58 14.69
CA GLY A 90 2.71 -8.87 14.56
C GLY A 90 2.57 -9.31 13.10
N LYS A 91 1.53 -10.11 12.84
CA LYS A 91 1.21 -10.56 11.48
C LYS A 91 0.80 -9.37 10.63
N THR A 92 1.48 -9.21 9.49
CA THR A 92 1.25 -8.08 8.59
C THR A 92 1.18 -8.55 7.15
N ARG A 93 0.20 -8.05 6.42
CA ARG A 93 0.06 -8.19 4.99
C ARG A 93 -0.35 -6.85 4.42
N ALA A 94 0.53 -6.25 3.64
CA ALA A 94 0.35 -4.93 3.09
C ALA A 94 0.96 -4.81 1.69
N GLY A 95 0.57 -3.78 0.97
CA GLY A 95 1.06 -3.54 -0.37
C GLY A 95 0.93 -2.11 -0.84
N ILE A 96 1.15 -1.96 -2.11
CA ILE A 96 0.98 -0.71 -2.85
C ILE A 96 -0.25 -0.81 -3.73
N VAL A 97 -1.04 0.26 -3.79
CA VAL A 97 -2.27 0.34 -4.59
C VAL A 97 -2.14 1.49 -5.58
N THR A 98 -2.39 1.19 -6.84
CA THR A 98 -2.50 2.20 -7.89
C THR A 98 -3.96 2.25 -8.33
N LEU A 99 -4.56 3.43 -8.24
CA LEU A 99 -5.93 3.72 -8.68
C LEU A 99 -5.89 4.66 -9.88
N PHE A 100 -6.74 4.42 -10.85
CA PHE A 100 -6.76 5.23 -12.07
C PHE A 100 -8.15 5.27 -12.73
N SER A 101 -8.51 6.44 -13.29
CA SER A 101 -9.75 6.66 -14.04
C SER A 101 -9.60 6.40 -15.53
N LYS A 102 -8.37 6.23 -16.02
CA LYS A 102 -8.06 6.00 -17.44
C LYS A 102 -7.97 4.51 -17.75
N GLN A 103 -8.19 4.14 -19.00
CA GLN A 103 -8.04 2.76 -19.45
C GLN A 103 -6.56 2.39 -19.55
N ALA A 104 -6.13 1.40 -18.77
CA ALA A 104 -4.79 0.84 -18.83
C ALA A 104 -4.72 -0.30 -19.88
N GLU A 105 -3.57 -0.43 -20.53
CA GLU A 105 -3.28 -1.59 -21.41
C GLU A 105 -2.94 -2.82 -20.57
N LYS A 106 -2.09 -2.63 -19.56
CA LYS A 106 -1.63 -3.70 -18.67
C LYS A 106 -1.05 -3.13 -17.38
N SER A 107 -0.97 -3.98 -16.38
CA SER A 107 -0.22 -3.71 -15.15
C SER A 107 0.64 -4.93 -14.82
N VAL A 108 1.87 -4.68 -14.41
CA VAL A 108 2.87 -5.72 -14.12
C VAL A 108 3.48 -5.45 -12.75
N ARG A 109 3.60 -6.50 -11.93
CA ARG A 109 4.37 -6.50 -10.69
C ARG A 109 5.79 -6.98 -10.99
N TYR A 110 6.77 -6.22 -10.54
CA TYR A 110 8.18 -6.58 -10.63
C TYR A 110 8.73 -6.78 -9.23
N SER A 111 9.23 -7.98 -8.94
CA SER A 111 9.94 -8.26 -7.68
C SER A 111 11.37 -7.78 -7.76
N TYR A 112 11.89 -7.25 -6.65
CA TYR A 112 13.31 -7.03 -6.52
C TYR A 112 14.05 -8.33 -6.25
N PRO A 113 15.34 -8.42 -6.62
CA PRO A 113 16.17 -9.54 -6.22
C PRO A 113 16.17 -9.71 -4.70
N VAL A 114 15.92 -10.92 -4.23
CA VAL A 114 15.94 -11.28 -2.81
C VAL A 114 17.31 -11.87 -2.47
N SER A 115 17.89 -11.46 -1.36
CA SER A 115 19.15 -11.99 -0.88
C SER A 115 19.04 -13.49 -0.60
N GLY A 116 20.09 -14.24 -0.92
CA GLY A 116 20.15 -15.68 -0.62
C GLY A 116 20.44 -15.95 0.86
N GLY A 117 20.11 -17.16 1.36
CA GLY A 117 20.44 -17.61 2.70
C GLY A 117 19.47 -17.15 3.79
N PHE A 118 19.97 -17.02 5.02
CA PHE A 118 19.18 -16.70 6.21
C PHE A 118 18.49 -15.31 6.14
N ALA A 119 19.09 -14.37 5.41
CA ALA A 119 18.54 -13.04 5.17
C ALA A 119 17.17 -13.08 4.49
N LYS A 120 16.86 -14.12 3.72
CA LYS A 120 15.58 -14.34 3.05
C LYS A 120 14.37 -14.32 4.00
N TYR A 121 14.55 -14.75 5.26
CA TYR A 121 13.49 -14.75 6.27
C TYR A 121 13.15 -13.34 6.80
N PHE A 122 14.07 -12.38 6.61
CA PHE A 122 13.92 -10.98 7.00
C PHE A 122 13.75 -10.07 5.78
N ASP A 123 13.96 -10.61 4.58
CA ASP A 123 13.83 -9.87 3.35
C ASP A 123 12.33 -9.78 3.00
N LEU A 124 11.85 -8.55 2.95
CA LEU A 124 10.48 -8.28 2.56
C LEU A 124 10.34 -8.58 1.06
N ASP A 125 9.21 -9.14 0.65
CA ASP A 125 8.91 -9.44 -0.77
C ASP A 125 8.69 -8.14 -1.56
N ARG A 126 9.76 -7.31 -1.58
CA ARG A 126 9.73 -5.97 -2.13
C ARG A 126 9.49 -6.00 -3.62
N CYS A 127 8.62 -5.13 -4.05
CA CYS A 127 8.27 -5.00 -5.46
C CYS A 127 7.91 -3.56 -5.82
N PHE A 128 7.82 -3.31 -7.11
CA PHE A 128 7.10 -2.17 -7.66
C PHE A 128 6.04 -2.66 -8.65
N SER A 129 5.04 -1.85 -8.90
CA SER A 129 4.07 -2.08 -9.97
C SER A 129 4.27 -1.04 -11.07
N ALA A 130 4.17 -1.46 -12.31
CA ALA A 130 4.16 -0.58 -13.48
C ALA A 130 2.84 -0.76 -14.23
N THR A 131 2.10 0.32 -14.42
CA THR A 131 0.85 0.35 -15.16
C THR A 131 1.03 1.19 -16.42
N TYR A 132 0.65 0.66 -17.56
CA TYR A 132 0.90 1.22 -18.88
C TYR A 132 -0.39 1.77 -19.47
N PHE A 133 -0.35 3.01 -19.91
CA PHE A 133 -1.49 3.70 -20.51
C PHE A 133 -1.16 4.15 -21.92
N PRO A 134 -2.07 3.99 -22.89
CA PRO A 134 -1.89 4.52 -24.23
C PRO A 134 -1.94 6.05 -24.19
N VAL A 135 -1.11 6.70 -25.00
CA VAL A 135 -1.15 8.14 -25.22
C VAL A 135 -1.88 8.39 -26.54
N SER A 136 -2.94 9.20 -26.51
CA SER A 136 -3.75 9.52 -27.68
C SER A 136 -2.90 10.06 -28.83
N ASN A 137 -3.17 9.57 -30.04
CA ASN A 137 -2.47 9.97 -31.26
C ASN A 137 -0.95 9.75 -31.24
N SER A 138 -0.47 8.74 -30.51
CA SER A 138 0.96 8.45 -30.35
C SER A 138 1.16 6.96 -30.14
N GLU A 139 2.30 6.44 -30.58
CA GLU A 139 2.76 5.09 -30.22
C GLU A 139 3.43 5.05 -28.83
N LYS A 140 3.57 6.20 -28.18
CA LYS A 140 4.15 6.31 -26.83
C LYS A 140 3.16 5.81 -25.78
N ARG A 141 3.71 5.43 -24.63
CA ARG A 141 2.94 5.02 -23.45
C ARG A 141 3.34 5.87 -22.26
N LEU A 142 2.38 6.26 -21.46
CA LEU A 142 2.62 6.72 -20.11
C LEU A 142 2.80 5.48 -19.23
N VAL A 143 3.89 5.42 -18.50
CA VAL A 143 4.15 4.34 -17.54
C VAL A 143 4.09 4.93 -16.14
N LEU A 144 3.12 4.47 -15.36
CA LEU A 144 2.96 4.85 -13.97
C LEU A 144 3.61 3.78 -13.09
N VAL A 145 4.63 4.17 -12.35
CA VAL A 145 5.37 3.28 -11.44
C VAL A 145 5.00 3.62 -10.00
N ASN A 146 4.49 2.63 -9.27
CA ASN A 146 4.26 2.72 -7.83
C ASN A 146 5.30 1.85 -7.12
N GLN A 147 6.04 2.48 -6.23
CA GLN A 147 7.15 1.87 -5.49
C GLN A 147 7.21 2.46 -4.08
N HIS A 148 7.50 1.62 -3.11
CA HIS A 148 7.77 2.04 -1.74
C HIS A 148 9.13 1.50 -1.32
N MET A 149 10.07 2.42 -1.09
CA MET A 149 11.42 2.14 -0.61
C MET A 149 11.50 2.58 0.85
N SER A 150 11.65 1.64 1.76
CA SER A 150 11.84 1.88 3.20
C SER A 150 13.04 1.09 3.70
#